data_80b192e94d6d1858d773e11869bc8aa5
#
_entry.id   80b192e94d6d1858d773e11869bc8aa5
#
_cell.length_a   1.000
_cell.length_b   1.000
_cell.length_c   1.000
_cell.angle_alpha   90.00
_cell.angle_beta   90.00
_cell.angle_gamma   90.00
#
_symmetry.space_group_name_H-M   'P 1'
#
loop_
_entity.id
_entity.type
_entity.pdbx_description
1 polymer ?
#
loop_
_entity_poly.entity_id
_entity_poly.type
_entity_poly.pdbx_seq_one_letter_code
_entity_poly.pdbx_strand_id
1 'polypeptide(L)'
;MVDMNKSQSVVFVCSGNICRSPIAEKVFAHEVEQAGLAERIRVTSAGTGSWHVGDPADARAAALLAEHGYVETHVARQVDDELLAADLLVALDAGHLRALRRIAPDPERVRLLRSFDPDAPEGAGVPDPYYGGPEGFTEVLTMVRAAMPGLLEYVKARL
;
A
#
# COMPACT_ATOMS: atom_id res chain seq x y z
N MET A 1 -6.45 -29.79 -1.71
CA MET A 1 -6.40 -29.40 -0.30
C MET A 1 -5.78 -28.00 -0.19
N VAL A 2 -6.41 -27.12 0.59
CA VAL A 2 -5.85 -25.76 0.81
C VAL A 2 -4.76 -25.86 1.88
N ASP A 3 -3.58 -25.32 1.57
CA ASP A 3 -2.50 -25.21 2.56
C ASP A 3 -2.78 -24.04 3.50
N MET A 4 -3.24 -24.34 4.70
CA MET A 4 -3.60 -23.34 5.71
C MET A 4 -2.40 -22.60 6.29
N ASN A 5 -1.16 -23.07 6.03
CA ASN A 5 0.06 -22.40 6.47
C ASN A 5 0.61 -21.46 5.41
N LYS A 6 0.07 -21.50 4.18
CA LYS A 6 0.53 -20.63 3.09
C LYS A 6 0.07 -19.21 3.36
N SER A 7 1.00 -18.28 3.25
CA SER A 7 0.76 -16.86 3.49
C SER A 7 1.37 -16.00 2.39
N GLN A 8 0.91 -14.75 2.32
CA GLN A 8 1.44 -13.74 1.41
C GLN A 8 1.79 -12.48 2.19
N SER A 9 2.87 -11.83 1.82
CA SER A 9 3.26 -10.53 2.35
C SER A 9 3.12 -9.46 1.28
N VAL A 10 2.48 -8.35 1.64
CA VAL A 10 2.19 -7.23 0.75
C VAL A 10 2.74 -5.96 1.39
N VAL A 11 3.59 -5.23 0.67
CA VAL A 11 4.18 -3.97 1.13
C VAL A 11 3.78 -2.85 0.19
N PHE A 12 3.12 -1.82 0.73
CA PHE A 12 2.79 -0.61 -0.02
C PHE A 12 3.93 0.41 0.12
N VAL A 13 4.35 1.01 -0.98
CA VAL A 13 5.51 1.89 -1.00
C VAL A 13 5.20 3.23 -1.66
N CYS A 14 5.46 4.32 -0.93
CA CYS A 14 5.47 5.67 -1.47
C CYS A 14 6.80 6.34 -1.13
N SER A 15 6.88 7.67 -1.19
CA SER A 15 8.15 8.38 -0.95
C SER A 15 8.53 8.39 0.53
N GLY A 16 7.70 9.02 1.38
CA GLY A 16 8.03 9.26 2.78
C GLY A 16 7.33 8.34 3.79
N ASN A 17 6.43 7.49 3.35
CA ASN A 17 5.65 6.58 4.19
C ASN A 17 4.81 7.32 5.28
N ILE A 18 4.27 8.48 4.95
CA ILE A 18 3.39 9.23 5.88
C ILE A 18 2.00 9.55 5.30
N CYS A 19 1.79 9.46 3.99
CA CYS A 19 0.51 9.79 3.35
C CYS A 19 -0.07 8.61 2.59
N ARG A 20 0.36 8.40 1.35
CA ARG A 20 -0.25 7.45 0.41
C ARG A 20 -0.12 5.99 0.84
N SER A 21 1.08 5.55 1.19
CA SER A 21 1.29 4.15 1.55
C SER A 21 0.66 3.77 2.89
N PRO A 22 0.64 4.62 3.93
CA PRO A 22 -0.13 4.31 5.14
C PRO A 22 -1.63 4.19 4.87
N ILE A 23 -2.19 5.06 4.04
CA ILE A 23 -3.61 4.98 3.67
C ILE A 23 -3.89 3.64 2.98
N ALA A 24 -3.09 3.28 1.99
CA ALA A 24 -3.24 2.00 1.28
C ALA A 24 -3.10 0.80 2.23
N GLU A 25 -2.10 0.83 3.11
CA GLU A 25 -1.88 -0.24 4.09
C GLU A 25 -3.11 -0.45 4.98
N LYS A 26 -3.62 0.63 5.58
CA LYS A 26 -4.74 0.52 6.54
C LYS A 26 -6.04 0.09 5.86
N VAL A 27 -6.29 0.59 4.66
CA VAL A 27 -7.48 0.19 3.89
C VAL A 27 -7.39 -1.28 3.48
N PHE A 28 -6.24 -1.73 2.97
CA PHE A 28 -6.08 -3.13 2.57
C PHE A 28 -6.11 -4.07 3.78
N ALA A 29 -5.48 -3.69 4.88
CA ALA A 29 -5.53 -4.49 6.11
C ALA A 29 -6.97 -4.69 6.59
N HIS A 30 -7.82 -3.67 6.47
CA HIS A 30 -9.24 -3.77 6.79
C HIS A 30 -9.96 -4.75 5.85
N GLU A 31 -9.71 -4.67 4.54
CA GLU A 31 -10.30 -5.59 3.56
C GLU A 31 -9.89 -7.04 3.83
N VAL A 32 -8.62 -7.26 4.15
CA VAL A 32 -8.07 -8.58 4.50
C VAL A 32 -8.75 -9.12 5.76
N GLU A 33 -8.94 -8.30 6.77
CA GLU A 33 -9.62 -8.68 8.01
C GLU A 33 -11.09 -9.04 7.75
N GLN A 34 -11.80 -8.23 6.96
CA GLN A 34 -13.19 -8.49 6.60
C GLN A 34 -13.35 -9.79 5.80
N ALA A 35 -12.34 -10.17 5.04
CA ALA A 35 -12.33 -11.43 4.28
C ALA A 35 -11.91 -12.64 5.13
N GLY A 36 -11.57 -12.44 6.41
CA GLY A 36 -11.14 -13.52 7.29
C GLY A 36 -9.72 -14.02 7.00
N LEU A 37 -8.86 -13.21 6.38
CA LEU A 37 -7.54 -13.61 5.90
C LEU A 37 -6.38 -12.93 6.65
N ALA A 38 -6.66 -12.27 7.78
CA ALA A 38 -5.64 -11.50 8.52
C ALA A 38 -4.45 -12.35 8.99
N GLU A 39 -4.64 -13.65 9.23
CA GLU A 39 -3.57 -14.54 9.63
C GLU A 39 -2.75 -15.08 8.45
N ARG A 40 -3.24 -14.91 7.22
CA ARG A 40 -2.61 -15.42 6.01
C ARG A 40 -2.06 -14.36 5.08
N ILE A 41 -2.43 -13.09 5.29
CA ILE A 41 -1.95 -11.96 4.49
C ILE A 41 -1.36 -10.93 5.44
N ARG A 42 -0.04 -10.74 5.36
CA ARG A 42 0.67 -9.73 6.13
C ARG A 42 0.72 -8.44 5.31
N VAL A 43 0.23 -7.34 5.89
CA VAL A 43 0.14 -6.04 5.22
C VAL A 43 1.02 -5.03 5.94
N THR A 44 1.95 -4.42 5.22
CA THR A 44 2.84 -3.40 5.75
C THR A 44 3.04 -2.29 4.72
N SER A 45 3.73 -1.23 5.10
CA SER A 45 4.10 -0.14 4.20
C SER A 45 5.46 0.43 4.54
N ALA A 46 6.07 1.12 3.57
CA ALA A 46 7.39 1.73 3.73
C ALA A 46 7.57 2.88 2.73
N GLY A 47 8.63 3.65 2.90
CA GLY A 47 9.02 4.71 1.97
C GLY A 47 10.26 4.34 1.18
N THR A 48 10.43 4.93 0.01
CA THR A 48 11.69 4.84 -0.73
C THR A 48 12.78 5.68 -0.06
N GLY A 49 12.40 6.75 0.63
CA GLY A 49 13.30 7.64 1.33
C GLY A 49 13.20 7.53 2.85
N SER A 50 14.13 8.20 3.53
CA SER A 50 14.27 8.14 5.00
C SER A 50 13.81 9.41 5.73
N TRP A 51 13.25 10.39 5.02
CA TRP A 51 12.95 11.73 5.56
C TRP A 51 12.07 11.72 6.81
N HIS A 52 11.17 10.76 6.93
CA HIS A 52 10.17 10.70 7.98
C HIS A 52 10.27 9.46 8.87
N VAL A 53 11.37 8.71 8.77
CA VAL A 53 11.54 7.48 9.58
C VAL A 53 11.33 7.79 11.07
N GLY A 54 10.43 7.03 11.70
CA GLY A 54 10.07 7.21 13.11
C GLY A 54 8.87 8.14 13.32
N ASP A 55 8.44 8.87 12.29
CA ASP A 55 7.31 9.79 12.41
C ASP A 55 5.97 9.06 12.31
N PRO A 56 4.90 9.61 12.92
CA PRO A 56 3.55 9.11 12.66
C PRO A 56 3.09 9.46 11.25
N ALA A 57 1.95 8.93 10.84
CA ALA A 57 1.31 9.34 9.59
C ALA A 57 1.04 10.85 9.61
N ASP A 58 1.05 11.48 8.43
CA ASP A 58 0.62 12.87 8.30
C ASP A 58 -0.74 13.04 9.00
N ALA A 59 -0.91 14.14 9.75
CA ALA A 59 -2.10 14.37 10.56
C ALA A 59 -3.40 14.32 9.72
N ARG A 60 -3.34 14.80 8.46
CA ARG A 60 -4.49 14.77 7.56
C ARG A 60 -4.82 13.34 7.12
N ALA A 61 -3.79 12.53 6.87
CA ALA A 61 -3.98 11.11 6.54
C ALA A 61 -4.56 10.35 7.74
N ALA A 62 -4.03 10.57 8.93
CA ALA A 62 -4.52 9.94 10.15
C ALA A 62 -5.98 10.33 10.44
N ALA A 63 -6.32 11.61 10.30
CA ALA A 63 -7.69 12.10 10.51
C ALA A 63 -8.66 11.48 9.51
N LEU A 64 -8.28 11.37 8.25
CA LEU A 64 -9.10 10.75 7.21
C LEU A 64 -9.35 9.27 7.52
N LEU A 65 -8.31 8.54 7.91
CA LEU A 65 -8.44 7.13 8.29
C LEU A 65 -9.38 6.95 9.47
N ALA A 66 -9.21 7.75 10.52
CA ALA A 66 -10.07 7.70 11.71
C ALA A 66 -11.53 8.02 11.37
N GLU A 67 -11.77 9.04 10.54
CA GLU A 67 -13.11 9.44 10.09
C GLU A 67 -13.83 8.29 9.38
N HIS A 68 -13.12 7.47 8.64
CA HIS A 68 -13.67 6.34 7.91
C HIS A 68 -13.60 5.00 8.65
N GLY A 69 -13.22 5.02 9.92
CA GLY A 69 -13.20 3.82 10.77
C GLY A 69 -12.00 2.90 10.58
N TYR A 70 -10.95 3.36 9.92
CA TYR A 70 -9.71 2.60 9.78
C TYR A 70 -8.76 2.85 10.94
N VAL A 71 -7.85 1.91 11.18
CA VAL A 71 -6.77 2.09 12.15
C VAL A 71 -5.82 3.18 11.60
N GLU A 72 -5.47 4.15 12.44
CA GLU A 72 -4.60 5.27 12.04
C GLU A 72 -3.18 5.19 12.62
N THR A 73 -2.95 4.30 13.58
CA THR A 73 -1.63 4.16 14.21
C THR A 73 -0.60 3.71 13.19
N HIS A 74 0.49 4.46 13.08
CA HIS A 74 1.51 4.23 12.06
C HIS A 74 2.85 4.82 12.50
N VAL A 75 3.94 4.12 12.14
CA VAL A 75 5.31 4.63 12.30
C VAL A 75 6.00 4.48 10.94
N ALA A 76 6.44 5.60 10.39
CA ALA A 76 7.09 5.63 9.08
C ALA A 76 8.43 4.90 9.13
N ARG A 77 8.72 4.15 8.05
CA ARG A 77 9.99 3.44 7.87
C ARG A 77 10.41 3.43 6.41
N GLN A 78 11.68 3.20 6.17
CA GLN A 78 12.22 3.05 4.82
C GLN A 78 12.25 1.58 4.44
N VAL A 79 12.14 1.28 3.13
CA VAL A 79 12.31 -0.08 2.63
C VAL A 79 13.69 -0.62 3.01
N ASP A 80 13.74 -1.90 3.35
CA ASP A 80 14.96 -2.63 3.65
C ASP A 80 14.94 -3.97 2.91
N ASP A 81 16.00 -4.77 3.06
CA ASP A 81 16.11 -6.05 2.35
C ASP A 81 14.97 -7.01 2.70
N GLU A 82 14.52 -7.02 3.95
CA GLU A 82 13.41 -7.87 4.38
C GLU A 82 12.11 -7.48 3.69
N LEU A 83 11.79 -6.18 3.65
CA LEU A 83 10.59 -5.67 3.00
C LEU A 83 10.64 -5.87 1.48
N LEU A 84 11.81 -5.67 0.86
CA LEU A 84 11.99 -5.87 -0.57
C LEU A 84 11.83 -7.33 -1.00
N ALA A 85 11.98 -8.28 -0.07
CA ALA A 85 11.76 -9.70 -0.33
C ALA A 85 10.30 -10.13 -0.21
N ALA A 86 9.37 -9.22 0.03
CA ALA A 86 7.94 -9.51 0.14
C ALA A 86 7.40 -10.18 -1.14
N ASP A 87 6.29 -10.90 -0.98
CA ASP A 87 5.63 -11.57 -2.11
C ASP A 87 5.08 -10.56 -3.13
N LEU A 88 4.65 -9.39 -2.66
CA LEU A 88 4.15 -8.32 -3.52
C LEU A 88 4.57 -6.96 -2.98
N LEU A 89 5.17 -6.15 -3.84
CA LEU A 89 5.50 -4.75 -3.58
C LEU A 89 4.56 -3.88 -4.40
N VAL A 90 3.75 -3.08 -3.73
CA VAL A 90 2.74 -2.24 -4.40
C VAL A 90 3.22 -0.79 -4.40
N ALA A 91 3.61 -0.32 -5.58
CA ALA A 91 4.06 1.04 -5.79
C ALA A 91 2.87 1.99 -5.95
N LEU A 92 2.91 3.14 -5.31
CA LEU A 92 1.82 4.11 -5.35
C LEU A 92 1.83 4.95 -6.64
N ASP A 93 2.98 5.12 -7.28
CA ASP A 93 3.08 5.78 -8.58
C ASP A 93 4.23 5.20 -9.44
N ALA A 94 4.34 5.68 -10.66
CA ALA A 94 5.34 5.17 -11.61
C ALA A 94 6.79 5.43 -11.16
N GLY A 95 7.03 6.50 -10.41
CA GLY A 95 8.36 6.79 -9.85
C GLY A 95 8.75 5.75 -8.81
N HIS A 96 7.84 5.39 -7.93
CA HIS A 96 8.07 4.33 -6.94
C HIS A 96 8.26 2.97 -7.62
N LEU A 97 7.47 2.69 -8.66
CA LEU A 97 7.60 1.46 -9.44
C LEU A 97 9.00 1.31 -10.02
N ARG A 98 9.51 2.36 -10.67
CA ARG A 98 10.85 2.35 -11.26
C ARG A 98 11.94 2.18 -10.19
N ALA A 99 11.83 2.93 -9.09
CA ALA A 99 12.80 2.87 -8.01
C ALA A 99 12.86 1.47 -7.39
N LEU A 100 11.71 0.88 -7.11
CA LEU A 100 11.64 -0.45 -6.51
C LEU A 100 12.14 -1.54 -7.46
N ARG A 101 11.83 -1.45 -8.74
CA ARG A 101 12.29 -2.45 -9.73
C ARG A 101 13.81 -2.50 -9.89
N ARG A 102 14.51 -1.40 -9.57
CA ARG A 102 15.97 -1.37 -9.60
C ARG A 102 16.62 -2.11 -8.43
N ILE A 103 15.92 -2.20 -7.30
CA ILE A 103 16.51 -2.73 -6.06
C ILE A 103 15.84 -4.00 -5.55
N ALA A 104 14.64 -4.33 -6.03
CA ALA A 104 13.93 -5.53 -5.60
C ALA A 104 14.63 -6.79 -6.16
N PRO A 105 14.72 -7.87 -5.34
CA PRO A 105 15.28 -9.15 -5.81
C PRO A 105 14.54 -9.71 -7.02
N ASP A 106 13.21 -9.51 -7.07
CA ASP A 106 12.38 -9.93 -8.20
C ASP A 106 11.53 -8.74 -8.66
N PRO A 107 11.94 -8.05 -9.75
CA PRO A 107 11.20 -6.90 -10.25
C PRO A 107 9.77 -7.20 -10.68
N GLU A 108 9.45 -8.44 -11.02
CA GLU A 108 8.10 -8.83 -11.44
C GLU A 108 7.11 -8.81 -10.27
N ARG A 109 7.60 -8.82 -9.04
CA ARG A 109 6.77 -8.69 -7.84
C ARG A 109 6.39 -7.24 -7.52
N VAL A 110 6.88 -6.29 -8.28
CA VAL A 110 6.57 -4.86 -8.10
C VAL A 110 5.46 -4.47 -9.08
N ARG A 111 4.34 -4.02 -8.53
CA ARG A 111 3.14 -3.64 -9.30
C ARG A 111 2.62 -2.28 -8.86
N LEU A 112 1.99 -1.54 -9.79
CA LEU A 112 1.30 -0.30 -9.44
C LEU A 112 -0.02 -0.61 -8.73
N LEU A 113 -0.34 0.14 -7.67
CA LEU A 113 -1.61 -0.01 -6.97
C LEU A 113 -2.79 0.11 -7.95
N ARG A 114 -2.80 1.15 -8.77
CA ARG A 114 -3.91 1.39 -9.69
C ARG A 114 -3.97 0.41 -10.85
N SER A 115 -2.97 -0.45 -11.04
CA SER A 115 -3.08 -1.55 -12.00
C SER A 115 -4.14 -2.60 -11.59
N PHE A 116 -4.55 -2.58 -10.32
CA PHE A 116 -5.62 -3.44 -9.80
C PHE A 116 -7.01 -2.82 -9.93
N ASP A 117 -7.10 -1.56 -10.34
CA ASP A 117 -8.36 -0.87 -10.62
C ASP A 117 -8.65 -0.98 -12.13
N PRO A 118 -9.69 -1.73 -12.53
CA PRO A 118 -9.97 -1.93 -13.94
C PRO A 118 -10.36 -0.66 -14.70
N ASP A 119 -10.78 0.38 -13.97
CA ASP A 119 -11.20 1.64 -14.58
C ASP A 119 -10.08 2.68 -14.66
N ALA A 120 -8.91 2.40 -14.08
CA ALA A 120 -7.78 3.32 -14.13
C ALA A 120 -7.03 3.19 -15.45
N PRO A 121 -6.49 4.31 -15.99
CA PRO A 121 -5.63 4.26 -17.17
C PRO A 121 -4.37 3.43 -16.90
N GLU A 122 -3.83 2.79 -17.94
CA GLU A 122 -2.57 2.06 -17.84
C GLU A 122 -1.45 3.00 -17.37
N GLY A 123 -0.66 2.54 -16.40
CA GLY A 123 0.46 3.31 -15.86
C GLY A 123 0.07 4.40 -14.87
N ALA A 124 -1.22 4.52 -14.54
CA ALA A 124 -1.69 5.55 -13.62
C ALA A 124 -1.16 5.36 -12.21
N GLY A 125 -0.82 6.48 -11.54
CA GLY A 125 -0.40 6.50 -10.14
C GLY A 125 -1.42 7.22 -9.26
N VAL A 126 -1.15 7.17 -7.96
CA VAL A 126 -1.89 7.93 -6.95
C VAL A 126 -1.13 9.24 -6.73
N PRO A 127 -1.76 10.41 -6.99
CA PRO A 127 -1.08 11.70 -6.81
C PRO A 127 -0.64 11.92 -5.37
N ASP A 128 0.46 12.67 -5.20
CA ASP A 128 0.94 13.03 -3.87
C ASP A 128 0.09 14.17 -3.30
N PRO A 129 -0.64 13.95 -2.18
CA PRO A 129 -1.54 14.96 -1.63
C PRO A 129 -0.85 15.93 -0.68
N TYR A 130 0.45 15.75 -0.41
CA TYR A 130 1.16 16.45 0.66
C TYR A 130 1.10 17.97 0.55
N TYR A 131 1.24 18.49 -0.67
CA TYR A 131 1.30 19.95 -0.93
C TYR A 131 -0.06 20.55 -1.27
N GLY A 132 -1.13 19.76 -1.25
CA GLY A 132 -2.47 20.22 -1.59
C GLY A 132 -3.38 20.39 -0.38
N GLY A 133 -4.66 20.65 -0.67
CA GLY A 133 -5.70 20.75 0.35
C GLY A 133 -6.25 19.39 0.79
N PRO A 134 -7.25 19.39 1.71
CA PRO A 134 -7.85 18.15 2.22
C PRO A 134 -8.49 17.28 1.13
N GLU A 135 -8.96 17.88 0.05
CA GLU A 135 -9.58 17.16 -1.08
C GLU A 135 -8.62 16.16 -1.71
N GLY A 136 -7.31 16.47 -1.72
CA GLY A 136 -6.30 15.56 -2.25
C GLY A 136 -6.22 14.26 -1.46
N PHE A 137 -6.38 14.32 -0.16
CA PHE A 137 -6.40 13.12 0.70
C PHE A 137 -7.66 12.29 0.45
N THR A 138 -8.81 12.93 0.27
CA THR A 138 -10.06 12.23 -0.07
C THR A 138 -9.95 11.54 -1.42
N GLU A 139 -9.33 12.18 -2.42
CA GLU A 139 -9.08 11.57 -3.72
C GLU A 139 -8.16 10.34 -3.62
N VAL A 140 -7.11 10.43 -2.80
CA VAL A 140 -6.21 9.29 -2.53
C VAL A 140 -7.02 8.11 -1.97
N LEU A 141 -7.86 8.35 -0.98
CA LEU A 141 -8.69 7.30 -0.40
C LEU A 141 -9.62 6.66 -1.44
N THR A 142 -10.24 7.47 -2.29
CA THR A 142 -11.12 6.98 -3.36
C THR A 142 -10.36 6.06 -4.32
N MET A 143 -9.17 6.48 -4.77
CA MET A 143 -8.33 5.69 -5.67
C MET A 143 -7.84 4.40 -5.02
N VAL A 144 -7.44 4.48 -3.75
CA VAL A 144 -7.01 3.31 -2.98
C VAL A 144 -8.15 2.30 -2.86
N ARG A 145 -9.33 2.75 -2.49
CA ARG A 145 -10.50 1.87 -2.37
C ARG A 145 -10.88 1.20 -3.68
N ALA A 146 -10.77 1.93 -4.79
CA ALA A 146 -11.10 1.39 -6.12
C ALA A 146 -10.18 0.24 -6.53
N ALA A 147 -8.96 0.20 -6.04
CA ALA A 147 -8.00 -0.86 -6.33
C ALA A 147 -8.16 -2.10 -5.43
N MET A 148 -8.89 -1.99 -4.32
CA MET A 148 -8.92 -3.05 -3.30
C MET A 148 -9.53 -4.37 -3.78
N PRO A 149 -10.68 -4.40 -4.49
CA PRO A 149 -11.23 -5.69 -4.94
C PRO A 149 -10.27 -6.47 -5.83
N GLY A 150 -9.65 -5.80 -6.81
CA GLY A 150 -8.68 -6.44 -7.70
C GLY A 150 -7.43 -6.90 -6.99
N LEU A 151 -6.91 -6.08 -6.06
CA LEU A 151 -5.73 -6.44 -5.28
C LEU A 151 -6.01 -7.65 -4.38
N LEU A 152 -7.13 -7.67 -3.69
CA LEU A 152 -7.50 -8.78 -2.82
C LEU A 152 -7.62 -10.09 -3.62
N GLU A 153 -8.27 -10.07 -4.78
CA GLU A 153 -8.38 -11.24 -5.64
C GLU A 153 -7.02 -11.72 -6.13
N TYR A 154 -6.13 -10.79 -6.50
CA TYR A 154 -4.77 -11.12 -6.92
C TYR A 154 -4.00 -11.85 -5.82
N VAL A 155 -4.06 -11.36 -4.58
CA VAL A 155 -3.35 -11.95 -3.44
C VAL A 155 -3.98 -13.29 -3.04
N LYS A 156 -5.31 -13.37 -3.00
CA LYS A 156 -6.04 -14.61 -2.70
C LYS A 156 -5.67 -15.74 -3.66
N ALA A 157 -5.51 -15.45 -4.93
CA ALA A 157 -5.15 -16.46 -5.94
C ALA A 157 -3.77 -17.08 -5.69
N ARG A 158 -2.96 -16.49 -4.84
CA ARG A 158 -1.61 -16.95 -4.51
C ARG A 158 -1.51 -17.64 -3.15
N LEU A 159 -2.60 -17.72 -2.43
CA LEU A 159 -2.66 -18.41 -1.14
C LEU A 159 -2.77 -19.94 -1.29
#